data_2376deed413d24bb6937ce49d05a3496
#
_entry.id   2376deed413d24bb6937ce49d05a3496
#
_cell.length_a   1.000
_cell.length_b   1.000
_cell.length_c   1.000
_cell.angle_alpha   90.00
_cell.angle_beta   90.00
_cell.angle_gamma   90.00
#
_symmetry.space_group_name_H-M   'P 1'
#
loop_
_entity.id
_entity.type
_entity.pdbx_description
1 polymer ?
#
loop_
_entity_poly.entity_id
_entity_poly.type
_entity_poly.pdbx_seq_one_letter_code
_entity_poly.pdbx_strand_id
1 'polypeptide(L)'
;MRYFITFSYDGTRFHGWQIQPNGISVQEVLEESLTKILRAGPITVVGAGRTDAGVHAREMVAHFDWPDEAGVLDGPQLVYRLNRLLPHDVSVSRVEQVSPDLHARFSATRRTYHYYIHTAKDPFLRHYSLELHYALDFELMNQAAALLFDYEDFGSFCKSHSDAKTTLCKIYAARWHQLSPTSWYFEIAANRFLRNMVRAVVGTLIEVGRHRMTLSQFREVIERGSRTAAGESMPGHALFLERVEYS
;
A
#
# COMPACT_ATOMS: atom_id res chain seq x y z
N MET A 1 -22.71 13.37 -8.96
CA MET A 1 -21.90 13.75 -7.76
C MET A 1 -20.80 12.73 -7.55
N ARG A 2 -19.59 13.11 -7.08
CA ARG A 2 -18.52 12.19 -6.72
C ARG A 2 -18.36 12.12 -5.20
N TYR A 3 -18.11 10.92 -4.68
CA TYR A 3 -17.87 10.66 -3.27
C TYR A 3 -16.52 9.99 -3.06
N PHE A 4 -15.75 10.45 -2.07
CA PHE A 4 -14.63 9.71 -1.53
C PHE A 4 -15.12 8.83 -0.39
N ILE A 5 -14.60 7.61 -0.35
CA ILE A 5 -14.77 6.66 0.75
C ILE A 5 -13.39 6.34 1.31
N THR A 6 -13.20 6.59 2.61
CA THR A 6 -11.97 6.29 3.35
C THR A 6 -12.22 5.07 4.23
N PHE A 7 -11.33 4.10 4.17
CA PHE A 7 -11.51 2.82 4.88
C PHE A 7 -10.16 2.14 5.14
N SER A 8 -10.20 1.19 6.09
CA SER A 8 -9.09 0.30 6.42
C SER A 8 -9.46 -1.14 6.12
N TYR A 9 -8.43 -1.98 5.92
CA TYR A 9 -8.64 -3.42 5.77
C TYR A 9 -7.44 -4.26 6.21
N ASP A 10 -7.75 -5.42 6.76
CA ASP A 10 -6.82 -6.54 6.93
C ASP A 10 -6.79 -7.34 5.62
N GLY A 11 -5.65 -7.30 4.92
CA GLY A 11 -5.48 -7.96 3.62
C GLY A 11 -5.29 -9.48 3.68
N THR A 12 -5.18 -10.08 4.88
CA THR A 12 -4.82 -11.48 5.07
C THR A 12 -5.66 -12.45 4.24
N ARG A 13 -6.96 -12.21 4.15
CA ARG A 13 -7.90 -13.07 3.41
C ARG A 13 -8.21 -12.61 1.99
N PHE A 14 -7.63 -11.47 1.57
CA PHE A 14 -7.88 -10.88 0.26
C PHE A 14 -6.76 -11.13 -0.74
N HIS A 15 -7.14 -11.35 -1.99
CA HIS A 15 -6.20 -11.43 -3.12
C HIS A 15 -5.79 -10.03 -3.62
N GLY A 16 -5.66 -9.07 -2.68
CA GLY A 16 -5.30 -7.68 -2.93
C GLY A 16 -6.52 -6.79 -3.15
N TRP A 17 -6.24 -5.57 -3.59
CA TRP A 17 -7.28 -4.57 -3.82
C TRP A 17 -8.20 -4.90 -4.99
N GLN A 18 -7.62 -5.17 -6.17
CA GLN A 18 -8.36 -5.17 -7.43
C GLN A 18 -9.09 -6.49 -7.68
N ILE A 19 -10.32 -6.40 -8.22
CA ILE A 19 -11.11 -7.54 -8.70
C ILE A 19 -10.29 -8.36 -9.70
N GLN A 20 -10.24 -9.66 -9.48
CA GLN A 20 -9.54 -10.63 -10.31
C GLN A 20 -10.19 -12.02 -10.19
N PRO A 21 -10.05 -12.91 -11.20
CA PRO A 21 -10.75 -14.18 -11.23
C PRO A 21 -10.35 -15.18 -10.13
N ASN A 22 -9.17 -14.98 -9.51
CA ASN A 22 -8.52 -16.00 -8.68
C ASN A 22 -8.84 -15.92 -7.19
N GLY A 23 -9.73 -15.01 -6.76
CA GLY A 23 -10.12 -14.90 -5.36
C GLY A 23 -10.73 -13.55 -5.00
N ILE A 24 -11.31 -13.49 -3.81
CA ILE A 24 -12.04 -12.32 -3.30
C ILE A 24 -11.08 -11.14 -3.14
N SER A 25 -11.49 -9.98 -3.62
CA SER A 25 -10.76 -8.72 -3.51
C SER A 25 -11.48 -7.73 -2.58
N VAL A 26 -10.73 -6.76 -2.05
CA VAL A 26 -11.32 -5.69 -1.23
C VAL A 26 -12.29 -4.83 -2.05
N GLN A 27 -11.95 -4.55 -3.33
CA GLN A 27 -12.80 -3.80 -4.25
C GLN A 27 -14.15 -4.48 -4.46
N GLU A 28 -14.16 -5.79 -4.71
CA GLU A 28 -15.38 -6.58 -4.92
C GLU A 28 -16.33 -6.49 -3.73
N VAL A 29 -15.83 -6.74 -2.52
CA VAL A 29 -16.61 -6.68 -1.28
C VAL A 29 -17.19 -5.28 -1.04
N LEU A 30 -16.42 -4.23 -1.34
CA LEU A 30 -16.87 -2.85 -1.20
C LEU A 30 -17.94 -2.49 -2.23
N GLU A 31 -17.77 -2.85 -3.51
CA GLU A 31 -18.74 -2.62 -4.60
C GLU A 31 -20.06 -3.33 -4.35
N GLU A 32 -20.01 -4.61 -3.95
CA GLU A 32 -21.21 -5.37 -3.58
C GLU A 32 -21.96 -4.75 -2.41
N SER A 33 -21.23 -4.30 -1.37
CA SER A 33 -21.83 -3.69 -0.19
C SER A 33 -22.48 -2.34 -0.52
N LEU A 34 -21.82 -1.49 -1.30
CA LEU A 34 -22.39 -0.23 -1.78
C LEU A 34 -23.63 -0.47 -2.65
N THR A 35 -23.55 -1.37 -3.60
CA THR A 35 -24.67 -1.75 -4.49
C THR A 35 -25.88 -2.22 -3.70
N LYS A 36 -25.69 -3.09 -2.70
CA LYS A 36 -26.75 -3.58 -1.82
C LYS A 36 -27.43 -2.46 -1.01
N ILE A 37 -26.62 -1.54 -0.48
CA ILE A 37 -27.12 -0.47 0.39
C ILE A 37 -27.83 0.61 -0.41
N LEU A 38 -27.26 1.03 -1.53
CA LEU A 38 -27.74 2.18 -2.32
C LEU A 38 -28.88 1.81 -3.27
N ARG A 39 -28.97 0.55 -3.70
CA ARG A 39 -30.06 0.02 -4.56
C ARG A 39 -30.30 0.78 -5.87
N ALA A 40 -29.25 1.41 -6.40
CA ALA A 40 -29.32 2.22 -7.63
C ALA A 40 -28.57 1.59 -8.81
N GLY A 41 -28.45 0.27 -8.82
CA GLY A 41 -27.62 -0.46 -9.81
C GLY A 41 -26.19 -0.70 -9.32
N PRO A 42 -25.36 -1.35 -10.13
CA PRO A 42 -23.98 -1.65 -9.77
C PRO A 42 -23.16 -0.37 -9.50
N ILE A 43 -22.52 -0.30 -8.34
CA ILE A 43 -21.61 0.78 -7.98
C ILE A 43 -20.18 0.31 -8.20
N THR A 44 -19.43 1.02 -9.02
CA THR A 44 -18.00 0.75 -9.26
C THR A 44 -17.15 1.72 -8.46
N VAL A 45 -16.10 1.23 -7.79
CA VAL A 45 -15.16 2.05 -7.04
C VAL A 45 -13.78 2.08 -7.69
N VAL A 46 -13.11 3.21 -7.61
CA VAL A 46 -11.74 3.40 -8.10
C VAL A 46 -10.85 3.76 -6.92
N GLY A 47 -9.94 2.86 -6.54
CA GLY A 47 -9.02 3.05 -5.41
C GLY A 47 -7.83 3.96 -5.74
N ALA A 48 -7.25 4.56 -4.69
CA ALA A 48 -6.06 5.41 -4.76
C ALA A 48 -4.81 4.68 -5.27
N GLY A 49 -4.80 3.36 -5.17
CA GLY A 49 -3.72 2.50 -5.64
C GLY A 49 -4.12 1.03 -5.59
N ARG A 50 -3.26 0.17 -6.13
CA ARG A 50 -3.41 -1.28 -6.01
C ARG A 50 -2.51 -1.79 -4.90
N THR A 51 -3.01 -2.71 -4.10
CA THR A 51 -2.21 -3.49 -3.15
C THR A 51 -2.17 -4.94 -3.61
N ASP A 52 -1.04 -5.61 -3.36
CA ASP A 52 -0.89 -7.05 -3.64
C ASP A 52 -1.66 -7.90 -2.61
N ALA A 53 -1.81 -9.20 -2.89
CA ALA A 53 -2.41 -10.16 -1.97
C ALA A 53 -1.71 -10.13 -0.59
N GLY A 54 -2.49 -10.15 0.48
CA GLY A 54 -2.03 -10.11 1.86
C GLY A 54 -1.55 -8.75 2.36
N VAL A 55 -1.51 -7.71 1.52
CA VAL A 55 -1.13 -6.34 1.93
C VAL A 55 -2.32 -5.66 2.61
N HIS A 56 -2.06 -4.99 3.72
CA HIS A 56 -3.05 -4.28 4.52
C HIS A 56 -3.13 -2.79 4.17
N ALA A 57 -4.19 -2.13 4.62
CA ALA A 57 -4.28 -0.67 4.60
C ALA A 57 -4.90 -0.15 5.90
N ARG A 58 -4.26 0.84 6.52
CA ARG A 58 -4.83 1.62 7.62
C ARG A 58 -5.69 2.75 7.09
N GLU A 59 -5.30 3.32 5.95
CA GLU A 59 -6.08 4.34 5.27
C GLU A 59 -5.98 4.16 3.76
N MET A 60 -7.01 3.53 3.19
CA MET A 60 -7.24 3.49 1.75
C MET A 60 -8.35 4.47 1.40
N VAL A 61 -8.20 5.15 0.27
CA VAL A 61 -9.25 6.01 -0.29
C VAL A 61 -9.67 5.45 -1.65
N ALA A 62 -10.97 5.42 -1.88
CA ALA A 62 -11.54 5.16 -3.20
C ALA A 62 -12.59 6.22 -3.52
N HIS A 63 -12.95 6.37 -4.78
CA HIS A 63 -14.11 7.17 -5.17
C HIS A 63 -15.12 6.34 -5.92
N PHE A 64 -16.37 6.79 -5.85
CA PHE A 64 -17.46 6.33 -6.70
C PHE A 64 -18.31 7.51 -7.14
N ASP A 65 -19.00 7.35 -8.26
CA ASP A 65 -19.93 8.33 -8.78
C ASP A 65 -21.37 7.94 -8.41
N TRP A 66 -22.16 8.94 -8.01
CA TRP A 66 -23.54 8.81 -7.61
C TRP A 66 -24.43 9.72 -8.47
N PRO A 67 -25.56 9.25 -9.00
CA PRO A 67 -26.44 10.08 -9.83
C PRO A 67 -26.95 11.33 -9.09
N ASP A 68 -26.97 12.48 -9.76
CA ASP A 68 -27.38 13.74 -9.14
C ASP A 68 -28.88 13.74 -8.82
N GLU A 69 -29.69 13.10 -9.66
CA GLU A 69 -31.12 12.93 -9.50
C GLU A 69 -31.52 12.06 -8.28
N ALA A 70 -30.61 11.25 -7.79
CA ALA A 70 -30.82 10.41 -6.59
C ALA A 70 -30.66 11.17 -5.27
N GLY A 71 -30.26 12.46 -5.34
CA GLY A 71 -30.05 13.30 -4.16
C GLY A 71 -28.71 13.07 -3.46
N VAL A 72 -28.41 13.89 -2.48
CA VAL A 72 -27.16 13.85 -1.72
C VAL A 72 -27.16 12.67 -0.72
N LEU A 73 -26.09 11.92 -0.65
CA LEU A 73 -25.95 10.83 0.32
C LEU A 73 -25.63 11.37 1.72
N ASP A 74 -26.28 10.81 2.73
CA ASP A 74 -25.89 10.99 4.13
C ASP A 74 -24.65 10.14 4.41
N GLY A 75 -23.48 10.78 4.41
CA GLY A 75 -22.18 10.12 4.59
C GLY A 75 -22.09 9.34 5.91
N PRO A 76 -22.37 9.95 7.09
CA PRO A 76 -22.39 9.25 8.38
C PRO A 76 -23.31 8.03 8.41
N GLN A 77 -24.52 8.15 7.87
CA GLN A 77 -25.45 7.02 7.80
C GLN A 77 -24.96 5.92 6.88
N LEU A 78 -24.34 6.28 5.74
CA LEU A 78 -23.77 5.30 4.82
C LEU A 78 -22.58 4.57 5.46
N VAL A 79 -21.69 5.25 6.19
CA VAL A 79 -20.62 4.65 6.99
C VAL A 79 -21.20 3.62 7.98
N TYR A 80 -22.22 4.00 8.75
CA TYR A 80 -22.87 3.08 9.70
C TYR A 80 -23.41 1.82 9.01
N ARG A 81 -24.14 1.99 7.90
CA ARG A 81 -24.73 0.87 7.16
C ARG A 81 -23.68 -0.04 6.53
N LEU A 82 -22.60 0.54 5.96
CA LEU A 82 -21.49 -0.21 5.39
C LEU A 82 -20.80 -1.07 6.46
N ASN A 83 -20.46 -0.50 7.61
CA ASN A 83 -19.81 -1.23 8.70
C ASN A 83 -20.69 -2.33 9.33
N ARG A 84 -22.00 -2.29 9.13
CA ARG A 84 -22.93 -3.37 9.52
C ARG A 84 -23.01 -4.51 8.52
N LEU A 85 -22.61 -4.27 7.28
CA LEU A 85 -22.69 -5.23 6.18
C LEU A 85 -21.35 -5.83 5.79
N LEU A 86 -20.29 -5.02 5.84
CA LEU A 86 -18.93 -5.41 5.50
C LEU A 86 -18.41 -6.52 6.43
N PRO A 87 -17.52 -7.40 5.95
CA PRO A 87 -16.82 -8.35 6.81
C PRO A 87 -15.94 -7.61 7.83
N HIS A 88 -15.61 -8.28 8.93
CA HIS A 88 -14.78 -7.70 9.99
C HIS A 88 -13.40 -7.23 9.53
N ASP A 89 -12.94 -7.73 8.38
CA ASP A 89 -11.64 -7.35 7.80
C ASP A 89 -11.65 -5.99 7.10
N VAL A 90 -12.81 -5.35 6.93
CA VAL A 90 -12.96 -4.05 6.24
C VAL A 90 -13.79 -3.10 7.10
N SER A 91 -13.26 -1.90 7.34
CA SER A 91 -13.95 -0.86 8.12
C SER A 91 -13.89 0.49 7.41
N VAL A 92 -15.05 1.08 7.16
CA VAL A 92 -15.21 2.42 6.57
C VAL A 92 -15.20 3.46 7.68
N SER A 93 -14.36 4.47 7.54
CA SER A 93 -14.24 5.59 8.50
C SER A 93 -14.97 6.85 8.05
N ARG A 94 -15.04 7.09 6.72
CA ARG A 94 -15.60 8.33 6.16
C ARG A 94 -16.16 8.11 4.77
N VAL A 95 -17.29 8.79 4.48
CA VAL A 95 -17.84 8.99 3.13
C VAL A 95 -18.17 10.48 3.01
N GLU A 96 -17.63 11.14 2.00
CA GLU A 96 -17.79 12.58 1.81
C GLU A 96 -17.94 12.91 0.32
N GLN A 97 -18.80 13.88 0.03
CA GLN A 97 -18.90 14.42 -1.32
C GLN A 97 -17.66 15.27 -1.61
N VAL A 98 -17.12 15.11 -2.82
CA VAL A 98 -15.94 15.84 -3.27
C VAL A 98 -16.20 16.48 -4.63
N SER A 99 -15.27 17.36 -5.08
CA SER A 99 -15.33 17.89 -6.44
C SER A 99 -15.35 16.74 -7.47
N PRO A 100 -16.18 16.81 -8.51
CA PRO A 100 -16.22 15.81 -9.59
C PRO A 100 -14.87 15.63 -10.30
N ASP A 101 -13.98 16.62 -10.25
CA ASP A 101 -12.65 16.57 -10.85
C ASP A 101 -11.64 15.77 -10.02
N LEU A 102 -11.92 15.54 -8.73
CA LEU A 102 -11.04 14.77 -7.88
C LEU A 102 -11.11 13.27 -8.22
N HIS A 103 -9.94 12.68 -8.41
CA HIS A 103 -9.80 11.27 -8.72
C HIS A 103 -8.93 10.59 -7.66
N ALA A 104 -9.46 9.58 -6.95
CA ALA A 104 -8.76 8.93 -5.84
C ALA A 104 -7.31 8.52 -6.17
N ARG A 105 -7.04 8.07 -7.40
CA ARG A 105 -5.70 7.65 -7.82
C ARG A 105 -4.84 8.79 -8.33
N PHE A 106 -5.38 9.66 -9.20
CA PHE A 106 -4.57 10.62 -9.94
C PHE A 106 -4.43 11.96 -9.22
N SER A 107 -5.37 12.31 -8.34
CA SER A 107 -5.28 13.52 -7.51
C SER A 107 -4.49 13.29 -6.21
N ALA A 108 -4.16 12.04 -5.87
CA ALA A 108 -3.35 11.77 -4.68
C ALA A 108 -1.90 12.21 -4.90
N THR A 109 -1.41 13.04 -3.97
CA THR A 109 -0.07 13.66 -4.03
C THR A 109 0.99 12.86 -3.29
N ARG A 110 0.58 12.07 -2.28
CA ARG A 110 1.49 11.26 -1.47
C ARG A 110 0.82 9.97 -1.00
N ARG A 111 1.58 8.88 -0.97
CA ARG A 111 1.23 7.61 -0.32
C ARG A 111 2.35 7.26 0.62
N THR A 112 2.00 6.83 1.83
CA THR A 112 2.95 6.37 2.84
C THR A 112 2.70 4.89 3.13
N TYR A 113 3.76 4.09 3.12
CA TYR A 113 3.73 2.68 3.48
C TYR A 113 4.64 2.41 4.66
N HIS A 114 4.23 1.48 5.53
CA HIS A 114 5.08 0.89 6.55
C HIS A 114 5.26 -0.61 6.28
N TYR A 115 6.50 -1.08 6.40
CA TYR A 115 6.83 -2.49 6.36
C TYR A 115 7.39 -2.92 7.71
N TYR A 116 6.70 -3.83 8.40
CA TYR A 116 7.04 -4.24 9.77
C TYR A 116 7.91 -5.49 9.79
N ILE A 117 8.93 -5.51 10.66
CA ILE A 117 9.77 -6.68 10.93
C ILE A 117 10.00 -6.87 12.42
N HIS A 118 10.22 -8.11 12.85
CA HIS A 118 10.60 -8.45 14.22
C HIS A 118 11.60 -9.61 14.25
N THR A 119 12.41 -9.68 15.30
CA THR A 119 13.50 -10.68 15.45
C THR A 119 13.28 -11.65 16.61
N ALA A 120 12.30 -11.39 17.47
CA ALA A 120 11.88 -12.31 18.51
C ALA A 120 10.52 -12.90 18.16
N LYS A 121 10.35 -14.21 18.36
CA LYS A 121 9.09 -14.90 18.08
C LYS A 121 7.93 -14.29 18.86
N ASP A 122 6.90 -13.84 18.15
CA ASP A 122 5.68 -13.28 18.70
C ASP A 122 4.44 -13.81 17.96
N PRO A 123 3.55 -14.59 18.60
CA PRO A 123 2.38 -15.16 17.96
C PRO A 123 1.35 -14.11 17.53
N PHE A 124 1.39 -12.89 18.08
CA PHE A 124 0.48 -11.80 17.72
C PHE A 124 0.94 -11.00 16.50
N LEU A 125 2.23 -11.09 16.14
CA LEU A 125 2.80 -10.39 14.99
C LEU A 125 2.79 -11.23 13.70
N ARG A 126 2.49 -12.53 13.75
CA ARG A 126 2.63 -13.48 12.63
C ARG A 126 1.92 -13.09 11.34
N HIS A 127 0.86 -12.27 11.41
CA HIS A 127 0.08 -11.82 10.24
C HIS A 127 0.36 -10.36 9.85
N TYR A 128 1.15 -9.63 10.65
CA TYR A 128 1.31 -8.18 10.50
C TYR A 128 2.77 -7.72 10.50
N SER A 129 3.71 -8.65 10.60
CA SER A 129 5.14 -8.35 10.65
C SER A 129 5.95 -9.55 10.17
N LEU A 130 7.05 -9.31 9.48
CA LEU A 130 7.97 -10.35 9.01
C LEU A 130 8.92 -10.77 10.14
N GLU A 131 8.88 -12.04 10.53
CA GLU A 131 9.85 -12.62 11.48
C GLU A 131 11.18 -12.89 10.77
N LEU A 132 12.27 -12.37 11.34
CA LEU A 132 13.63 -12.57 10.84
C LEU A 132 14.51 -13.16 11.96
N HIS A 133 15.22 -14.25 11.65
CA HIS A 133 16.02 -14.99 12.62
C HIS A 133 17.53 -14.64 12.59
N TYR A 134 17.86 -13.43 12.14
CA TYR A 134 19.24 -12.93 12.04
C TYR A 134 19.31 -11.44 12.39
N ALA A 135 20.50 -11.02 12.83
CA ALA A 135 20.76 -9.62 13.13
C ALA A 135 20.80 -8.79 11.85
N LEU A 136 20.33 -7.54 11.95
CA LEU A 136 20.38 -6.54 10.89
C LEU A 136 21.10 -5.28 11.38
N ASP A 137 21.92 -4.71 10.52
CA ASP A 137 22.54 -3.41 10.72
C ASP A 137 21.60 -2.32 10.21
N PHE A 138 20.74 -1.81 11.10
CA PHE A 138 19.77 -0.77 10.76
C PHE A 138 20.38 0.57 10.44
N GLU A 139 21.58 0.87 10.98
CA GLU A 139 22.29 2.09 10.63
C GLU A 139 22.75 2.04 9.17
N LEU A 140 23.34 0.94 8.75
CA LEU A 140 23.73 0.71 7.36
C LEU A 140 22.51 0.67 6.43
N MET A 141 21.38 0.05 6.86
CA MET A 141 20.14 0.05 6.11
C MET A 141 19.57 1.46 5.94
N ASN A 142 19.70 2.33 6.94
CA ASN A 142 19.26 3.72 6.84
C ASN A 142 20.15 4.53 5.91
N GLN A 143 21.46 4.27 5.89
CA GLN A 143 22.38 4.87 4.91
C GLN A 143 22.00 4.45 3.48
N ALA A 144 21.68 3.17 3.25
CA ALA A 144 21.20 2.71 1.96
C ALA A 144 19.83 3.32 1.59
N ALA A 145 18.90 3.43 2.53
CA ALA A 145 17.59 4.04 2.30
C ALA A 145 17.70 5.52 1.92
N ALA A 146 18.67 6.24 2.49
CA ALA A 146 18.94 7.63 2.14
C ALA A 146 19.35 7.79 0.66
N LEU A 147 19.99 6.80 0.05
CA LEU A 147 20.36 6.84 -1.36
C LEU A 147 19.15 6.89 -2.30
N LEU A 148 17.97 6.42 -1.87
CA LEU A 148 16.75 6.47 -2.69
C LEU A 148 16.33 7.90 -3.06
N PHE A 149 16.76 8.93 -2.29
CA PHE A 149 16.45 10.32 -2.59
C PHE A 149 17.27 10.89 -3.77
N ASP A 150 18.36 10.22 -4.14
CA ASP A 150 19.23 10.64 -5.24
C ASP A 150 18.69 10.22 -6.62
N TYR A 151 17.60 9.43 -6.66
CA TYR A 151 17.05 8.81 -7.87
C TYR A 151 15.57 9.10 -8.08
N GLU A 152 15.14 9.04 -9.33
CA GLU A 152 13.73 9.11 -9.72
C GLU A 152 13.25 7.85 -10.46
N ASP A 153 14.17 7.11 -11.13
CA ASP A 153 13.84 5.88 -11.84
C ASP A 153 14.03 4.65 -10.94
N PHE A 154 12.92 3.96 -10.66
CA PHE A 154 12.87 2.77 -9.80
C PHE A 154 12.51 1.50 -10.56
N GLY A 155 12.86 1.39 -11.84
CA GLY A 155 12.59 0.23 -12.69
C GLY A 155 13.08 -1.09 -12.09
N SER A 156 14.23 -1.10 -11.39
CA SER A 156 14.77 -2.27 -10.69
C SER A 156 13.86 -2.85 -9.62
N PHE A 157 12.95 -2.06 -9.06
CA PHE A 157 12.01 -2.51 -8.03
C PHE A 157 10.60 -2.77 -8.57
N CYS A 158 10.38 -2.58 -9.87
CA CYS A 158 9.11 -2.85 -10.52
C CYS A 158 8.94 -4.35 -10.81
N LYS A 159 7.74 -4.88 -10.59
CA LYS A 159 7.42 -6.26 -11.02
C LYS A 159 7.63 -6.37 -12.54
N SER A 160 8.31 -7.41 -12.97
CA SER A 160 8.48 -7.73 -14.41
C SER A 160 7.11 -7.83 -15.10
N HIS A 161 7.03 -7.40 -16.35
CA HIS A 161 5.79 -7.38 -17.15
C HIS A 161 4.66 -6.54 -16.48
N SER A 162 5.03 -5.42 -15.86
CA SER A 162 4.07 -4.46 -15.32
C SER A 162 3.55 -3.53 -16.44
N ASP A 163 2.25 -3.18 -16.41
CA ASP A 163 1.61 -2.19 -17.31
C ASP A 163 2.01 -0.73 -17.00
N ALA A 164 3.07 -0.50 -16.24
CA ALA A 164 3.50 0.83 -15.85
C ALA A 164 4.05 1.59 -17.07
N LYS A 165 3.42 2.73 -17.41
CA LYS A 165 3.86 3.60 -18.51
C LYS A 165 5.19 4.30 -18.21
N THR A 166 5.56 4.43 -16.95
CA THR A 166 6.81 5.04 -16.48
C THR A 166 7.23 4.41 -15.15
N THR A 167 8.53 4.34 -14.93
CA THR A 167 9.17 3.87 -13.70
C THR A 167 9.56 5.00 -12.75
N LEU A 168 9.24 6.25 -13.12
CA LEU A 168 9.56 7.43 -12.34
C LEU A 168 8.66 7.57 -11.10
N CYS A 169 9.30 7.77 -9.94
CA CYS A 169 8.68 8.05 -8.66
C CYS A 169 9.51 9.09 -7.90
N LYS A 170 8.86 9.96 -7.13
CA LYS A 170 9.55 10.91 -6.25
C LYS A 170 9.39 10.45 -4.81
N ILE A 171 10.50 10.12 -4.16
CA ILE A 171 10.53 9.68 -2.76
C ILE A 171 10.50 10.90 -1.84
N TYR A 172 9.66 10.84 -0.79
CA TYR A 172 9.50 11.88 0.22
C TYR A 172 9.96 11.45 1.62
N ALA A 173 9.93 10.14 1.90
CA ALA A 173 10.47 9.54 3.13
C ALA A 173 11.00 8.14 2.81
N ALA A 174 12.10 7.73 3.45
CA ALA A 174 12.63 6.38 3.39
C ALA A 174 13.52 6.14 4.61
N ARG A 175 12.99 5.50 5.67
CA ARG A 175 13.72 5.30 6.92
C ARG A 175 13.21 4.13 7.75
N TRP A 176 14.12 3.41 8.40
CA TRP A 176 13.83 2.43 9.44
C TRP A 176 13.70 3.10 10.79
N HIS A 177 12.64 2.75 11.51
CA HIS A 177 12.32 3.21 12.85
C HIS A 177 12.23 2.02 13.79
N GLN A 178 12.83 2.14 14.97
CA GLN A 178 12.74 1.13 16.01
C GLN A 178 11.46 1.34 16.82
N LEU A 179 10.66 0.27 17.00
CA LEU A 179 9.47 0.24 17.85
C LEU A 179 9.77 -0.34 19.23
N SER A 180 10.62 -1.37 19.27
CA SER A 180 11.04 -2.04 20.49
C SER A 180 12.45 -2.61 20.27
N PRO A 181 13.10 -3.18 21.30
CA PRO A 181 14.40 -3.82 21.10
C PRO A 181 14.41 -4.93 20.03
N THR A 182 13.26 -5.51 19.71
CA THR A 182 13.11 -6.63 18.78
C THR A 182 12.20 -6.35 17.60
N SER A 183 11.69 -5.13 17.42
CA SER A 183 10.79 -4.79 16.32
C SER A 183 11.08 -3.43 15.70
N TRP A 184 10.91 -3.34 14.37
CA TRP A 184 11.14 -2.15 13.56
C TRP A 184 10.09 -2.04 12.47
N TYR A 185 9.96 -0.85 11.90
CA TYR A 185 9.26 -0.66 10.63
C TYR A 185 10.06 0.23 9.70
N PHE A 186 9.93 -0.03 8.42
CA PHE A 186 10.43 0.83 7.36
C PHE A 186 9.30 1.73 6.88
N GLU A 187 9.45 3.04 7.05
CA GLU A 187 8.59 4.05 6.45
C GLU A 187 9.11 4.40 5.06
N ILE A 188 8.22 4.38 4.08
CA ILE A 188 8.51 4.92 2.75
C ILE A 188 7.31 5.71 2.24
N ALA A 189 7.57 6.94 1.76
CA ALA A 189 6.53 7.78 1.18
C ALA A 189 6.99 8.31 -0.20
N ALA A 190 6.04 8.34 -1.15
CA ALA A 190 6.29 8.83 -2.50
C ALA A 190 5.01 9.40 -3.13
N ASN A 191 5.17 10.13 -4.24
CA ASN A 191 4.04 10.58 -5.07
C ASN A 191 3.28 9.38 -5.68
N ARG A 192 3.99 8.30 -6.00
CA ARG A 192 3.44 7.03 -6.49
C ARG A 192 4.40 5.88 -6.20
N PHE A 193 3.91 4.65 -6.29
CA PHE A 193 4.72 3.45 -6.25
C PHE A 193 4.44 2.56 -7.47
N LEU A 194 5.47 1.85 -7.91
CA LEU A 194 5.36 0.80 -8.91
C LEU A 194 4.84 -0.49 -8.23
N ARG A 195 4.29 -1.38 -9.03
CA ARG A 195 3.83 -2.68 -8.55
C ARG A 195 4.99 -3.43 -7.89
N ASN A 196 4.78 -3.90 -6.64
CA ASN A 196 5.76 -4.62 -5.83
C ASN A 196 6.99 -3.79 -5.34
N MET A 197 7.07 -2.50 -5.66
CA MET A 197 8.25 -1.66 -5.41
C MET A 197 8.68 -1.68 -3.94
N VAL A 198 7.79 -1.38 -3.00
CA VAL A 198 8.14 -1.30 -1.57
C VAL A 198 8.72 -2.63 -1.07
N ARG A 199 8.11 -3.76 -1.44
CA ARG A 199 8.55 -5.10 -1.04
C ARG A 199 9.94 -5.45 -1.60
N ALA A 200 10.25 -5.03 -2.82
CA ALA A 200 11.55 -5.22 -3.44
C ALA A 200 12.61 -4.29 -2.83
N VAL A 201 12.28 -3.03 -2.53
CA VAL A 201 13.17 -2.10 -1.82
C VAL A 201 13.54 -2.67 -0.45
N VAL A 202 12.54 -3.11 0.34
CA VAL A 202 12.78 -3.70 1.68
C VAL A 202 13.69 -4.92 1.58
N GLY A 203 13.43 -5.84 0.63
CA GLY A 203 14.28 -7.02 0.46
C GLY A 203 15.73 -6.68 0.11
N THR A 204 15.93 -5.65 -0.72
CA THR A 204 17.27 -5.20 -1.08
C THR A 204 17.98 -4.51 0.11
N LEU A 205 17.24 -3.70 0.89
CA LEU A 205 17.76 -3.11 2.14
C LEU A 205 18.13 -4.17 3.17
N ILE A 206 17.38 -5.26 3.27
CA ILE A 206 17.72 -6.40 4.16
C ILE A 206 19.05 -7.04 3.75
N GLU A 207 19.34 -7.21 2.46
CA GLU A 207 20.66 -7.72 2.01
C GLU A 207 21.81 -6.77 2.40
N VAL A 208 21.57 -5.46 2.40
CA VAL A 208 22.53 -4.48 2.93
C VAL A 208 22.71 -4.65 4.44
N GLY A 209 21.61 -4.73 5.21
CA GLY A 209 21.66 -4.92 6.67
C GLY A 209 22.29 -6.23 7.12
N ARG A 210 22.33 -7.24 6.24
CA ARG A 210 23.03 -8.52 6.44
C ARG A 210 24.50 -8.50 6.02
N HIS A 211 25.00 -7.34 5.59
CA HIS A 211 26.35 -7.18 5.01
C HIS A 211 26.61 -8.07 3.78
N ARG A 212 25.56 -8.43 3.04
CA ARG A 212 25.65 -9.19 1.78
C ARG A 212 25.69 -8.29 0.55
N MET A 213 25.37 -7.02 0.73
CA MET A 213 25.38 -5.99 -0.31
C MET A 213 25.99 -4.71 0.27
N THR A 214 26.94 -4.12 -0.43
CA THR A 214 27.52 -2.83 -0.07
C THR A 214 26.62 -1.68 -0.53
N LEU A 215 26.85 -0.46 -0.01
CA LEU A 215 26.15 0.75 -0.47
C LEU A 215 26.41 1.04 -1.96
N SER A 216 27.62 0.75 -2.46
CA SER A 216 27.93 0.88 -3.90
C SER A 216 27.10 -0.09 -4.74
N GLN A 217 27.03 -1.35 -4.32
CA GLN A 217 26.19 -2.35 -5.01
C GLN A 217 24.71 -2.01 -4.96
N PHE A 218 24.21 -1.41 -3.86
CA PHE A 218 22.83 -0.93 -3.76
C PHE A 218 22.55 0.19 -4.79
N ARG A 219 23.49 1.14 -4.99
CA ARG A 219 23.40 2.15 -6.06
C ARG A 219 23.35 1.49 -7.45
N GLU A 220 24.25 0.55 -7.71
CA GLU A 220 24.25 -0.20 -8.97
C GLU A 220 22.93 -0.93 -9.24
N VAL A 221 22.28 -1.48 -8.20
CA VAL A 221 20.95 -2.10 -8.32
C VAL A 221 19.94 -1.09 -8.85
N ILE A 222 19.90 0.13 -8.30
CA ILE A 222 18.95 1.15 -8.75
C ILE A 222 19.27 1.55 -10.21
N GLU A 223 20.52 1.81 -10.52
CA GLU A 223 20.98 2.30 -11.82
C GLU A 223 20.80 1.29 -12.97
N ARG A 224 20.85 -0.01 -12.68
CA ARG A 224 20.66 -1.06 -13.70
C ARG A 224 19.26 -1.10 -14.29
N GLY A 225 18.25 -0.56 -13.65
CA GLY A 225 16.87 -0.58 -14.13
C GLY A 225 16.27 -1.99 -14.31
N SER A 226 16.91 -3.05 -13.77
CA SER A 226 16.52 -4.45 -13.96
C SER A 226 16.05 -5.10 -12.66
N ARG A 227 14.86 -5.71 -12.67
CA ARG A 227 14.29 -6.40 -11.50
C ARG A 227 15.18 -7.54 -10.97
N THR A 228 15.94 -8.20 -11.85
CA THR A 228 16.85 -9.29 -11.47
C THR A 228 18.07 -8.83 -10.68
N ALA A 229 18.39 -7.53 -10.70
CA ALA A 229 19.46 -6.95 -9.92
C ALA A 229 19.06 -6.68 -8.46
N ALA A 230 17.76 -6.46 -8.19
CA ALA A 230 17.24 -6.19 -6.86
C ALA A 230 17.08 -7.48 -6.04
N GLY A 231 17.06 -7.32 -4.71
CA GLY A 231 16.79 -8.39 -3.77
C GLY A 231 15.40 -9.03 -3.95
N GLU A 232 15.17 -10.14 -3.26
CA GLU A 232 13.88 -10.82 -3.25
C GLU A 232 12.77 -9.90 -2.73
N SER A 233 11.57 -10.04 -3.29
CA SER A 233 10.41 -9.29 -2.81
C SER A 233 9.90 -9.87 -1.49
N MET A 234 9.90 -9.05 -0.46
CA MET A 234 9.43 -9.48 0.86
C MET A 234 7.92 -9.80 0.87
N PRO A 235 7.44 -10.67 1.78
CA PRO A 235 6.03 -11.04 1.90
C PRO A 235 5.09 -9.85 2.05
N GLY A 236 3.85 -9.97 1.54
CA GLY A 236 2.86 -8.89 1.59
C GLY A 236 2.26 -8.63 2.97
N HIS A 237 2.16 -9.67 3.82
CA HIS A 237 1.49 -9.61 5.13
C HIS A 237 2.12 -8.65 6.15
N ALA A 238 3.32 -8.15 5.89
CA ALA A 238 3.99 -7.17 6.76
C ALA A 238 3.91 -5.75 6.20
N LEU A 239 3.29 -5.55 5.03
CA LEU A 239 3.17 -4.26 4.35
C LEU A 239 1.81 -3.63 4.59
N PHE A 240 1.81 -2.35 4.99
CA PHE A 240 0.63 -1.54 5.24
C PHE A 240 0.68 -0.26 4.41
N LEU A 241 -0.40 0.04 3.68
CA LEU A 241 -0.67 1.39 3.22
C LEU A 241 -1.16 2.19 4.44
N GLU A 242 -0.33 3.11 4.93
CA GLU A 242 -0.63 3.89 6.15
C GLU A 242 -1.53 5.07 5.86
N ARG A 243 -1.25 5.79 4.74
CA ARG A 243 -1.96 7.02 4.40
C ARG A 243 -1.93 7.34 2.92
N VAL A 244 -2.99 7.98 2.44
CA VAL A 244 -3.09 8.62 1.13
C VAL A 244 -3.45 10.08 1.32
N GLU A 245 -2.64 11.00 0.77
CA GLU A 245 -2.80 12.44 0.94
C GLU A 245 -3.19 13.09 -0.39
N TYR A 246 -4.08 14.07 -0.31
CA TYR A 246 -4.57 14.90 -1.40
C TYR A 246 -4.25 16.37 -1.10
N SER A 247 -4.06 17.18 -2.13
CA SER A 247 -3.88 18.65 -2.00
C SER A 247 -5.22 19.37 -1.85
#